data_8b29ecc72e9de2f8b8f2fc3bc49b016d
#
_entry.id   8b29ecc72e9de2f8b8f2fc3bc49b016d
#
_cell.length_a   1.000
_cell.length_b   1.000
_cell.length_c   1.000
_cell.angle_alpha   90.00
_cell.angle_beta   90.00
_cell.angle_gamma   90.00
#
_symmetry.space_group_name_H-M   'P 1'
#
loop_
_entity.id
_entity.type
_entity.pdbx_description
1 polymer ?
#
loop_
_entity_poly.entity_id
_entity_poly.type
_entity_poly.pdbx_seq_one_letter_code
_entity_poly.pdbx_strand_id
1 'polypeptide(L)'
;MKKNIIIALLAVLIGGFVQSQEVKWQSIENASKTENTTKLYFIDFYTNWCGWCKRMDRETFSDSTVATILNKYYIPIKFNAEGASQFEWNSHTFTKGISVNGRPATHTFVTYVLGNKIGYPSFAIFNPEKRLLQVIPGYVKADEFAQILWY
;
A
#
# COMPACT_ATOMS: atom_id res chain seq x y z
N MET A 1 20.80 66.64 13.54
CA MET A 1 20.68 65.64 12.43
C MET A 1 20.28 64.35 13.03
N LYS A 2 18.99 63.99 12.93
CA LYS A 2 18.44 62.66 13.46
C LYS A 2 18.42 61.70 12.32
N LYS A 3 19.24 60.61 12.41
CA LYS A 3 19.21 59.52 11.47
C LYS A 3 18.07 58.57 11.85
N ASN A 4 17.00 58.53 11.07
CA ASN A 4 15.95 57.53 11.19
C ASN A 4 16.42 56.21 10.60
N ILE A 5 16.65 55.21 11.45
CA ILE A 5 16.93 53.86 11.05
C ILE A 5 15.57 53.19 10.85
N ILE A 6 15.16 52.97 9.60
CA ILE A 6 14.00 52.16 9.24
C ILE A 6 14.46 50.73 9.29
N ILE A 7 14.07 49.98 10.34
CA ILE A 7 14.24 48.55 10.44
C ILE A 7 13.11 47.92 9.62
N ALA A 8 13.41 47.48 8.40
CA ALA A 8 12.49 46.68 7.61
C ALA A 8 12.43 45.27 8.21
N LEU A 9 11.36 44.97 8.92
CA LEU A 9 11.04 43.60 9.39
C LEU A 9 10.65 42.75 8.17
N LEU A 10 11.61 41.97 7.66
CA LEU A 10 11.36 40.98 6.62
C LEU A 10 10.68 39.80 7.31
N ALA A 11 9.35 39.79 7.33
CA ALA A 11 8.57 38.63 7.75
C ALA A 11 8.73 37.51 6.68
N VAL A 12 9.66 36.58 6.91
CA VAL A 12 9.79 35.40 6.12
C VAL A 12 8.59 34.50 6.46
N LEU A 13 7.55 34.58 5.63
CA LEU A 13 6.45 33.61 5.63
C LEU A 13 7.03 32.27 5.18
N ILE A 14 7.50 31.49 6.13
CA ILE A 14 7.78 30.06 5.91
C ILE A 14 6.41 29.37 5.82
N GLY A 15 5.79 29.50 4.67
CA GLY A 15 4.64 28.68 4.30
C GLY A 15 5.14 27.24 4.22
N GLY A 16 4.97 26.48 5.30
CA GLY A 16 5.20 25.06 5.28
C GLY A 16 4.31 24.44 4.20
N PHE A 17 4.90 24.06 3.07
CA PHE A 17 4.22 23.20 2.11
C PHE A 17 3.91 21.91 2.83
N VAL A 18 2.65 21.73 3.25
CA VAL A 18 2.13 20.42 3.63
C VAL A 18 2.09 19.61 2.35
N GLN A 19 3.19 18.97 2.04
CA GLN A 19 3.26 18.02 0.92
C GLN A 19 2.37 16.85 1.30
N SER A 20 1.27 16.67 0.58
CA SER A 20 0.43 15.48 0.69
C SER A 20 1.34 14.27 0.46
N GLN A 21 1.50 13.46 1.50
CA GLN A 21 2.37 12.29 1.42
C GLN A 21 1.59 11.16 0.77
N GLU A 22 1.93 10.84 -0.47
CA GLU A 22 1.34 9.70 -1.18
C GLU A 22 1.99 8.38 -0.74
N VAL A 23 1.24 7.26 -0.81
CA VAL A 23 1.78 5.93 -0.57
C VAL A 23 2.77 5.56 -1.69
N LYS A 24 3.98 5.18 -1.32
CA LYS A 24 5.06 4.80 -2.24
C LYS A 24 4.92 3.33 -2.65
N TRP A 25 3.91 3.06 -3.46
CA TRP A 25 3.62 1.71 -3.95
C TRP A 25 4.77 1.09 -4.72
N GLN A 26 5.03 -0.18 -4.47
CA GLN A 26 6.00 -1.00 -5.21
C GLN A 26 5.30 -2.15 -5.94
N SER A 27 5.96 -2.70 -6.95
CA SER A 27 5.55 -3.97 -7.54
C SER A 27 5.97 -5.14 -6.64
N ILE A 28 5.25 -6.25 -6.74
CA ILE A 28 5.58 -7.46 -5.98
C ILE A 28 6.94 -8.03 -6.39
N GLU A 29 7.32 -7.91 -7.67
CA GLU A 29 8.60 -8.39 -8.20
C GLU A 29 9.80 -7.66 -7.58
N ASN A 30 9.64 -6.36 -7.29
CA ASN A 30 10.67 -5.58 -6.61
C ASN A 30 10.69 -5.91 -5.11
N ALA A 31 9.53 -5.89 -4.47
CA ALA A 31 9.40 -6.13 -3.05
C ALA A 31 9.82 -7.56 -2.65
N SER A 32 9.58 -8.55 -3.50
CA SER A 32 9.94 -9.94 -3.24
C SER A 32 11.45 -10.17 -3.16
N LYS A 33 12.25 -9.30 -3.79
CA LYS A 33 13.72 -9.32 -3.77
C LYS A 33 14.32 -8.53 -2.60
N THR A 34 13.50 -7.83 -1.82
CA THR A 34 13.99 -7.08 -0.67
C THR A 34 14.46 -8.04 0.40
N GLU A 35 15.72 -7.88 0.82
CA GLU A 35 16.37 -8.64 1.88
C GLU A 35 16.75 -7.73 3.05
N ASN A 36 16.95 -8.33 4.23
CA ASN A 36 17.43 -7.63 5.43
C ASN A 36 16.61 -6.39 5.82
N THR A 37 15.29 -6.38 5.54
CA THR A 37 14.39 -5.32 5.96
C THR A 37 13.89 -5.57 7.38
N THR A 38 13.63 -4.48 8.11
CA THR A 38 12.89 -4.51 9.40
C THR A 38 11.44 -4.10 9.22
N LYS A 39 11.05 -3.68 8.00
CA LYS A 39 9.68 -3.26 7.71
C LYS A 39 8.78 -4.47 7.45
N LEU A 40 7.52 -4.32 7.80
CA LEU A 40 6.47 -5.25 7.40
C LEU A 40 6.17 -5.08 5.90
N TYR A 41 5.61 -6.10 5.28
CA TYR A 41 5.05 -5.96 3.93
C TYR A 41 3.54 -5.74 4.05
N PHE A 42 3.04 -4.76 3.32
CA PHE A 42 1.61 -4.49 3.16
C PHE A 42 1.23 -4.71 1.70
N ILE A 43 0.30 -5.62 1.44
CA ILE A 43 -0.13 -5.96 0.07
C ILE A 43 -1.60 -5.60 -0.09
N ASP A 44 -1.89 -4.74 -1.08
CA ASP A 44 -3.23 -4.41 -1.53
C ASP A 44 -3.58 -5.26 -2.76
N PHE A 45 -4.48 -6.22 -2.59
CA PHE A 45 -5.03 -7.03 -3.67
C PHE A 45 -6.20 -6.33 -4.32
N TYR A 46 -6.06 -5.98 -5.59
CA TYR A 46 -7.07 -5.29 -6.37
C TYR A 46 -7.29 -5.92 -7.73
N THR A 47 -8.35 -5.51 -8.42
CA THR A 47 -8.58 -5.78 -9.84
C THR A 47 -8.97 -4.49 -10.56
N ASN A 48 -8.78 -4.43 -11.88
CA ASN A 48 -9.07 -3.22 -12.65
C ASN A 48 -10.56 -2.83 -12.66
N TRP A 49 -11.45 -3.78 -12.48
CA TRP A 49 -12.90 -3.58 -12.43
C TRP A 49 -13.44 -3.28 -11.02
N CYS A 50 -12.62 -3.41 -9.97
CA CYS A 50 -13.04 -3.26 -8.57
C CYS A 50 -13.34 -1.80 -8.21
N GLY A 51 -14.61 -1.44 -8.11
CA GLY A 51 -15.06 -0.10 -7.73
C GLY A 51 -14.67 0.28 -6.29
N TRP A 52 -14.73 -0.65 -5.35
CA TRP A 52 -14.34 -0.44 -3.96
C TRP A 52 -12.83 -0.25 -3.79
N CYS A 53 -12.00 -0.89 -4.64
CA CYS A 53 -10.56 -0.65 -4.65
C CYS A 53 -10.24 0.79 -5.08
N LYS A 54 -10.91 1.27 -6.14
CA LYS A 54 -10.79 2.66 -6.57
C LYS A 54 -11.25 3.66 -5.50
N ARG A 55 -12.22 3.26 -4.68
CA ARG A 55 -12.67 4.05 -3.54
C ARG A 55 -11.62 4.08 -2.43
N MET A 56 -10.99 2.95 -2.12
CA MET A 56 -9.84 2.89 -1.19
C MET A 56 -8.71 3.84 -1.63
N ASP A 57 -8.37 3.84 -2.91
CA ASP A 57 -7.33 4.72 -3.45
C ASP A 57 -7.65 6.20 -3.21
N ARG A 58 -8.92 6.61 -3.45
CA ARG A 58 -9.31 8.02 -3.32
C ARG A 58 -9.53 8.48 -1.89
N GLU A 59 -10.00 7.62 -1.00
CA GLU A 59 -10.49 8.02 0.33
C GLU A 59 -9.55 7.58 1.47
N THR A 60 -8.93 6.40 1.36
CA THR A 60 -8.12 5.83 2.44
C THR A 60 -6.62 5.98 2.17
N PHE A 61 -6.16 5.58 0.98
CA PHE A 61 -4.72 5.68 0.67
C PHE A 61 -4.25 7.09 0.30
N SER A 62 -5.17 8.01 0.02
CA SER A 62 -4.86 9.45 -0.13
C SER A 62 -4.78 10.19 1.22
N ASP A 63 -5.19 9.55 2.32
CA ASP A 63 -5.05 10.13 3.66
C ASP A 63 -3.59 10.20 4.09
N SER A 64 -3.15 11.38 4.55
CA SER A 64 -1.76 11.63 4.89
C SER A 64 -1.25 10.81 6.07
N THR A 65 -2.12 10.47 7.03
CA THR A 65 -1.78 9.63 8.18
C THR A 65 -1.55 8.19 7.74
N VAL A 66 -2.47 7.64 6.93
CA VAL A 66 -2.34 6.30 6.35
C VAL A 66 -1.07 6.20 5.50
N ALA A 67 -0.85 7.16 4.60
CA ALA A 67 0.34 7.19 3.75
C ALA A 67 1.64 7.28 4.56
N THR A 68 1.65 8.10 5.63
CA THR A 68 2.80 8.22 6.52
C THR A 68 3.12 6.89 7.21
N ILE A 69 2.11 6.21 7.77
CA ILE A 69 2.29 4.92 8.44
C ILE A 69 2.81 3.87 7.46
N LEU A 70 2.15 3.73 6.30
CA LEU A 70 2.55 2.77 5.27
C LEU A 70 3.98 3.00 4.79
N ASN A 71 4.36 4.23 4.47
CA ASN A 71 5.69 4.54 3.99
C ASN A 71 6.78 4.36 5.05
N LYS A 72 6.47 4.59 6.31
CA LYS A 72 7.45 4.53 7.40
C LYS A 72 7.69 3.11 7.88
N TYR A 73 6.64 2.34 8.09
CA TYR A 73 6.71 1.05 8.78
C TYR A 73 6.54 -0.16 7.86
N TYR A 74 6.05 0.07 6.62
CA TYR A 74 5.76 -0.99 5.67
C TYR A 74 6.53 -0.83 4.36
N ILE A 75 6.57 -1.90 3.59
CA ILE A 75 6.85 -1.94 2.17
C ILE A 75 5.48 -2.10 1.49
N PRO A 76 4.86 -1.00 1.00
CA PRO A 76 3.53 -1.08 0.41
C PRO A 76 3.60 -1.62 -1.02
N ILE A 77 2.79 -2.63 -1.29
CA ILE A 77 2.75 -3.36 -2.56
C ILE A 77 1.35 -3.27 -3.15
N LYS A 78 1.25 -2.79 -4.39
CA LYS A 78 0.01 -2.81 -5.17
C LYS A 78 0.00 -4.06 -6.05
N PHE A 79 -0.92 -4.99 -5.82
CA PHE A 79 -0.94 -6.29 -6.48
C PHE A 79 -2.23 -6.52 -7.26
N ASN A 80 -2.15 -6.52 -8.59
CA ASN A 80 -3.29 -6.87 -9.43
C ASN A 80 -3.54 -8.40 -9.37
N ALA A 81 -4.66 -8.78 -8.79
CA ALA A 81 -5.05 -10.17 -8.58
C ALA A 81 -5.27 -10.98 -9.88
N GLU A 82 -5.44 -10.30 -11.02
CA GLU A 82 -5.59 -10.88 -12.36
C GLU A 82 -4.36 -10.62 -13.25
N GLY A 83 -3.29 -10.08 -12.66
CA GLY A 83 -2.02 -9.76 -13.32
C GLY A 83 -1.25 -10.99 -13.78
N ALA A 84 -0.21 -10.74 -14.57
CA ALA A 84 0.64 -11.79 -15.16
C ALA A 84 2.03 -11.88 -14.50
N SER A 85 2.21 -11.28 -13.32
CA SER A 85 3.47 -11.32 -12.57
C SER A 85 3.95 -12.74 -12.31
N GLN A 86 5.27 -12.92 -12.32
CA GLN A 86 5.91 -14.14 -11.84
C GLN A 86 7.00 -13.74 -10.86
N PHE A 87 6.97 -14.31 -9.66
CA PHE A 87 7.91 -13.98 -8.59
C PHE A 87 8.04 -15.11 -7.58
N GLU A 88 9.07 -15.02 -6.76
CA GLU A 88 9.25 -15.90 -5.61
C GLU A 88 8.86 -15.18 -4.33
N TRP A 89 8.13 -15.87 -3.46
CA TRP A 89 7.77 -15.39 -2.14
C TRP A 89 7.90 -16.53 -1.14
N ASN A 90 8.76 -16.35 -0.14
CA ASN A 90 9.04 -17.37 0.87
C ASN A 90 9.36 -18.75 0.26
N SER A 91 10.29 -18.77 -0.72
CA SER A 91 10.73 -19.97 -1.46
C SER A 91 9.67 -20.69 -2.30
N HIS A 92 8.53 -20.04 -2.55
CA HIS A 92 7.49 -20.53 -3.46
C HIS A 92 7.41 -19.63 -4.69
N THR A 93 7.34 -20.23 -5.87
CA THR A 93 7.11 -19.52 -7.13
C THR A 93 5.61 -19.35 -7.37
N PHE A 94 5.20 -18.12 -7.61
CA PHE A 94 3.82 -17.75 -7.92
C PHE A 94 3.71 -17.20 -9.34
N THR A 95 2.63 -17.57 -10.01
CA THR A 95 2.37 -17.21 -11.41
C THR A 95 0.90 -16.88 -11.63
N LYS A 96 0.59 -16.36 -12.79
CA LYS A 96 -0.80 -16.21 -13.25
C LYS A 96 -1.52 -17.54 -13.19
N GLY A 97 -2.73 -17.56 -12.66
CA GLY A 97 -3.58 -18.74 -12.66
C GLY A 97 -4.07 -19.12 -14.06
N ILE A 98 -4.81 -20.20 -14.15
CA ILE A 98 -5.41 -20.70 -15.40
C ILE A 98 -6.81 -20.10 -15.54
N SER A 99 -7.11 -19.49 -16.69
CA SER A 99 -8.45 -19.00 -17.02
C SER A 99 -9.40 -20.19 -17.24
N VAL A 100 -10.53 -20.15 -16.56
CA VAL A 100 -11.57 -21.19 -16.69
C VAL A 100 -12.87 -20.53 -17.15
N ASN A 101 -13.48 -21.08 -18.19
CA ASN A 101 -14.76 -20.60 -18.74
C ASN A 101 -14.77 -19.11 -19.13
N GLY A 102 -13.66 -18.57 -19.69
CA GLY A 102 -13.54 -17.18 -20.13
C GLY A 102 -13.46 -16.13 -19.02
N ARG A 103 -13.41 -16.55 -17.75
CA ARG A 103 -13.20 -15.63 -16.63
C ARG A 103 -11.70 -15.34 -16.48
N PRO A 104 -11.33 -14.10 -16.12
CA PRO A 104 -9.93 -13.81 -15.81
C PRO A 104 -9.39 -14.76 -14.76
N ALA A 105 -8.18 -15.22 -14.97
CA ALA A 105 -7.55 -16.13 -14.02
C ALA A 105 -7.07 -15.36 -12.81
N THR A 106 -7.45 -15.79 -11.63
CA THR A 106 -6.90 -15.31 -10.37
C THR A 106 -5.45 -15.79 -10.22
N HIS A 107 -4.55 -14.88 -9.85
CA HIS A 107 -3.15 -15.20 -9.61
C HIS A 107 -2.99 -16.21 -8.46
N THR A 108 -2.08 -17.18 -8.58
CA THR A 108 -1.89 -18.24 -7.57
C THR A 108 -1.53 -17.71 -6.18
N PHE A 109 -0.85 -16.58 -6.10
CA PHE A 109 -0.54 -15.89 -4.84
C PHE A 109 -1.78 -15.40 -4.11
N VAL A 110 -2.81 -14.94 -4.82
CA VAL A 110 -4.08 -14.52 -4.21
C VAL A 110 -4.75 -15.69 -3.50
N THR A 111 -4.83 -16.83 -4.17
CA THR A 111 -5.39 -18.05 -3.59
C THR A 111 -4.58 -18.55 -2.39
N TYR A 112 -3.25 -18.45 -2.47
CA TYR A 112 -2.36 -18.79 -1.35
C TYR A 112 -2.60 -17.91 -0.11
N VAL A 113 -2.79 -16.59 -0.30
CA VAL A 113 -2.94 -15.65 0.81
C VAL A 113 -4.37 -15.57 1.32
N LEU A 114 -5.36 -15.46 0.43
CA LEU A 114 -6.76 -15.23 0.78
C LEU A 114 -7.56 -16.53 0.93
N GLY A 115 -7.00 -17.67 0.52
CA GLY A 115 -7.69 -18.97 0.58
C GLY A 115 -8.95 -19.00 -0.30
N ASN A 116 -10.04 -19.52 0.26
CA ASN A 116 -11.32 -19.66 -0.45
C ASN A 116 -12.23 -18.42 -0.35
N LYS A 117 -11.84 -17.41 0.42
CA LYS A 117 -12.62 -16.19 0.64
C LYS A 117 -12.07 -15.01 -0.19
N ILE A 118 -11.97 -15.21 -1.50
CA ILE A 118 -11.43 -14.20 -2.41
C ILE A 118 -12.49 -13.10 -2.63
N GLY A 119 -12.13 -11.87 -2.30
CA GLY A 119 -12.92 -10.66 -2.53
C GLY A 119 -12.00 -9.45 -2.62
N TYR A 120 -12.44 -8.37 -3.25
CA TYR A 120 -11.63 -7.15 -3.43
C TYR A 120 -12.40 -5.90 -3.02
N PRO A 121 -11.68 -4.92 -2.38
CA PRO A 121 -10.29 -4.99 -1.98
C PRO A 121 -10.07 -6.01 -0.86
N SER A 122 -8.87 -6.55 -0.77
CA SER A 122 -8.38 -7.29 0.39
C SER A 122 -6.92 -6.93 0.62
N PHE A 123 -6.51 -6.87 1.88
CA PHE A 123 -5.15 -6.50 2.24
C PHE A 123 -4.51 -7.63 3.05
N ALA A 124 -3.20 -7.77 2.91
CA ALA A 124 -2.45 -8.71 3.73
C ALA A 124 -1.20 -8.03 4.31
N ILE A 125 -0.91 -8.35 5.56
CA ILE A 125 0.29 -7.91 6.27
C ILE A 125 1.19 -9.12 6.49
N PHE A 126 2.45 -9.00 6.11
CA PHE A 126 3.48 -10.01 6.34
C PHE A 126 4.60 -9.43 7.18
N ASN A 127 5.25 -10.29 7.96
CA ASN A 127 6.45 -9.92 8.68
C ASN A 127 7.68 -9.82 7.74
N PRO A 128 8.85 -9.35 8.23
CA PRO A 128 10.07 -9.26 7.42
C PRO A 128 10.51 -10.59 6.79
N GLU A 129 10.20 -11.71 7.42
CA GLU A 129 10.49 -13.06 6.92
C GLU A 129 9.40 -13.60 5.98
N LYS A 130 8.53 -12.70 5.49
CA LYS A 130 7.44 -13.01 4.53
C LYS A 130 6.43 -14.03 5.04
N ARG A 131 6.23 -14.13 6.37
CA ARG A 131 5.14 -14.94 6.98
C ARG A 131 3.89 -14.09 7.13
N LEU A 132 2.74 -14.62 6.74
CA LEU A 132 1.46 -13.94 6.84
C LEU A 132 1.10 -13.69 8.32
N LEU A 133 0.80 -12.43 8.66
CA LEU A 133 0.35 -12.01 9.99
C LEU A 133 -1.15 -11.79 10.03
N GLN A 134 -1.70 -11.09 9.02
CA GLN A 134 -3.09 -10.66 9.01
C GLN A 134 -3.63 -10.53 7.59
N VAL A 135 -4.93 -10.82 7.42
CA VAL A 135 -5.71 -10.50 6.23
C VAL A 135 -6.86 -9.57 6.66
N ILE A 136 -7.03 -8.47 5.93
CA ILE A 136 -8.06 -7.46 6.16
C ILE A 136 -8.94 -7.43 4.92
N PRO A 137 -10.18 -7.91 4.97
CA PRO A 137 -11.07 -7.93 3.82
C PRO A 137 -11.90 -6.64 3.73
N GLY A 138 -12.16 -6.20 2.50
CA GLY A 138 -13.13 -5.17 2.20
C GLY A 138 -12.63 -3.73 2.34
N TYR A 139 -13.53 -2.79 2.08
CA TYR A 139 -13.28 -1.37 2.22
C TYR A 139 -13.22 -0.97 3.70
N VAL A 140 -12.22 -0.16 4.06
CA VAL A 140 -12.04 0.40 5.40
C VAL A 140 -11.77 1.90 5.27
N LYS A 141 -12.40 2.72 6.12
CA LYS A 141 -12.17 4.17 6.17
C LYS A 141 -10.77 4.49 6.70
N ALA A 142 -10.27 5.68 6.36
CA ALA A 142 -8.90 6.08 6.69
C ALA A 142 -8.58 6.06 8.19
N ASP A 143 -9.47 6.57 9.03
CA ASP A 143 -9.30 6.61 10.49
C ASP A 143 -9.22 5.21 11.13
N GLU A 144 -10.11 4.33 10.71
CA GLU A 144 -10.11 2.93 11.14
C GLU A 144 -8.90 2.17 10.59
N PHE A 145 -8.56 2.43 9.31
CA PHE A 145 -7.43 1.77 8.68
C PHE A 145 -6.09 2.15 9.31
N ALA A 146 -5.92 3.44 9.67
CA ALA A 146 -4.75 3.90 10.41
C ALA A 146 -4.60 3.17 11.76
N GLN A 147 -5.70 2.90 12.48
CA GLN A 147 -5.67 2.14 13.72
C GLN A 147 -5.25 0.69 13.48
N ILE A 148 -5.78 0.03 12.44
CA ILE A 148 -5.40 -1.35 12.09
C ILE A 148 -3.90 -1.46 11.76
N LEU A 149 -3.34 -0.45 11.08
CA LEU A 149 -1.92 -0.44 10.71
C LEU A 149 -0.96 -0.19 11.89
N TRP A 150 -1.45 0.32 13.03
CA TRP A 150 -0.66 0.54 14.24
C TRP A 150 -0.53 -0.70 15.15
N TYR A 151 -1.40 -1.70 14.99
CA TYR A 151 -1.41 -2.95 15.76
C TYR A 151 -0.65 -4.06 15.04
#